data_e2c5cca812c79c0903f211930bc646c2
#
_entry.id   e2c5cca812c79c0903f211930bc646c2
#
_cell.length_a   1.000
_cell.length_b   1.000
_cell.length_c   1.000
_cell.angle_alpha   90.00
_cell.angle_beta   90.00
_cell.angle_gamma   90.00
#
_symmetry.space_group_name_H-M   'P 1'
#
loop_
_entity.id
_entity.type
_entity.pdbx_description
1 polymer ?
#
loop_
_entity_poly.entity_id
_entity_poly.type
_entity_poly.pdbx_seq_one_letter_code
_entity_poly.pdbx_strand_id
1 'polypeptide(L)'
;GKGPFPAIIGIGRGTGSLPPTIFTSRNIAQIAFNFTQVMSHTQKRGNEPINKLYPDRTDMGAYCAWSWGVSRIIDGLEIVGKKSKIDTKRLAISGCSFAGKMALFAGAFDERIALTIAQEPGGGGAAAWRVSETLGEVETLGRTSHAWFKESMFQYKEDNVSKLPYDHHELCAMVAPRALLVLGNPDYVWLADESGYVSCRAARK
;
A
#
# COMPACT_ATOMS: atom_id res chain seq x y z
N GLY A 1 -16.20 -19.73 -16.55
CA GLY A 1 -16.01 -20.63 -15.41
C GLY A 1 -17.15 -20.51 -14.40
N LYS A 2 -17.33 -21.53 -13.56
CA LYS A 2 -18.43 -21.54 -12.59
C LYS A 2 -18.16 -20.73 -11.31
N GLY A 3 -16.90 -20.32 -11.05
CA GLY A 3 -16.52 -19.63 -9.80
C GLY A 3 -16.73 -20.46 -8.52
N PRO A 4 -16.48 -19.90 -7.32
CA PRO A 4 -15.92 -18.56 -7.09
C PRO A 4 -14.44 -18.47 -7.48
N PHE A 5 -14.04 -17.29 -7.96
CA PHE A 5 -12.69 -17.03 -8.43
C PHE A 5 -11.87 -16.26 -7.40
N PRO A 6 -10.56 -16.53 -7.22
CA PRO A 6 -9.68 -15.61 -6.53
C PRO A 6 -9.63 -14.28 -7.28
N ALA A 7 -9.33 -13.19 -6.59
CA ALA A 7 -9.24 -11.89 -7.22
C ALA A 7 -8.00 -11.11 -6.77
N ILE A 8 -7.51 -10.25 -7.66
CA ILE A 8 -6.50 -9.24 -7.35
C ILE A 8 -7.11 -7.85 -7.45
N ILE A 9 -6.92 -7.04 -6.42
CA ILE A 9 -7.23 -5.62 -6.41
C ILE A 9 -5.97 -4.89 -6.87
N GLY A 10 -6.04 -4.26 -8.05
CA GLY A 10 -4.94 -3.48 -8.60
C GLY A 10 -5.20 -2.00 -8.46
N ILE A 11 -4.21 -1.27 -7.97
CA ILE A 11 -4.32 0.16 -7.74
C ILE A 11 -4.12 0.91 -9.06
N GLY A 12 -5.15 1.63 -9.51
CA GLY A 12 -5.22 2.30 -10.80
C GLY A 12 -5.44 1.35 -11.99
N ARG A 13 -4.89 0.13 -11.92
CA ARG A 13 -5.05 -0.95 -12.93
C ARG A 13 -5.34 -2.25 -12.22
N GLY A 14 -6.05 -3.17 -12.88
CA GLY A 14 -6.48 -4.44 -12.26
C GLY A 14 -5.35 -5.40 -11.86
N THR A 15 -4.08 -5.10 -12.18
CA THR A 15 -2.91 -5.92 -11.80
C THR A 15 -1.70 -5.09 -11.35
N GLY A 16 -1.86 -3.76 -11.23
CA GLY A 16 -0.72 -2.87 -11.05
C GLY A 16 0.18 -2.89 -12.29
N SER A 17 1.50 -3.07 -12.13
CA SER A 17 2.47 -3.18 -13.22
C SER A 17 2.71 -4.61 -13.70
N LEU A 18 2.15 -5.62 -13.02
CA LEU A 18 2.31 -7.02 -13.42
C LEU A 18 1.51 -7.31 -14.71
N PRO A 19 2.05 -8.16 -15.63
CA PRO A 19 1.33 -8.53 -16.83
C PRO A 19 -0.02 -9.17 -16.50
N PRO A 20 -1.14 -8.67 -17.06
CA PRO A 20 -2.48 -9.23 -16.81
C PRO A 20 -2.61 -10.71 -17.12
N THR A 21 -1.81 -11.22 -18.06
CA THR A 21 -1.80 -12.62 -18.48
C THR A 21 -1.42 -13.59 -17.35
N ILE A 22 -0.61 -13.14 -16.37
CA ILE A 22 -0.28 -13.94 -15.18
C ILE A 22 -1.55 -14.33 -14.43
N PHE A 23 -2.52 -13.44 -14.37
CA PHE A 23 -3.76 -13.60 -13.62
C PHE A 23 -4.85 -14.25 -14.47
N THR A 24 -5.04 -13.78 -15.71
CA THR A 24 -6.09 -14.30 -16.59
C THR A 24 -5.89 -15.77 -16.96
N SER A 25 -4.65 -16.19 -17.18
CA SER A 25 -4.33 -17.61 -17.47
C SER A 25 -4.64 -18.55 -16.29
N ARG A 26 -4.81 -18.02 -15.10
CA ARG A 26 -5.13 -18.75 -13.86
C ARG A 26 -6.55 -18.51 -13.36
N ASN A 27 -7.41 -17.91 -14.18
CA ASN A 27 -8.77 -17.53 -13.80
C ASN A 27 -8.84 -16.67 -12.54
N ILE A 28 -7.89 -15.75 -12.34
CA ILE A 28 -7.90 -14.77 -11.26
C ILE A 28 -8.61 -13.52 -11.76
N ALA A 29 -9.68 -13.12 -11.10
CA ALA A 29 -10.42 -11.92 -11.41
C ALA A 29 -9.57 -10.66 -11.10
N GLN A 30 -9.76 -9.61 -11.88
CA GLN A 30 -9.04 -8.36 -11.72
C GLN A 30 -10.00 -7.24 -11.37
N ILE A 31 -9.73 -6.54 -10.26
CA ILE A 31 -10.54 -5.44 -9.76
C ILE A 31 -9.66 -4.19 -9.76
N ALA A 32 -10.04 -3.16 -10.50
CA ALA A 32 -9.32 -1.89 -10.51
C ALA A 32 -9.84 -0.98 -9.38
N PHE A 33 -8.93 -0.49 -8.54
CA PHE A 33 -9.24 0.53 -7.54
C PHE A 33 -8.90 1.92 -8.08
N ASN A 34 -9.92 2.73 -8.29
CA ASN A 34 -9.73 4.14 -8.60
C ASN A 34 -9.60 4.95 -7.29
N PHE A 35 -8.39 5.13 -6.83
CA PHE A 35 -8.08 5.78 -5.56
C PHE A 35 -8.50 7.26 -5.51
N THR A 36 -8.64 7.93 -6.67
CA THR A 36 -9.04 9.35 -6.72
C THR A 36 -10.49 9.57 -6.28
N GLN A 37 -11.32 8.52 -6.26
CA GLN A 37 -12.65 8.56 -5.67
C GLN A 37 -12.65 8.75 -4.15
N VAL A 38 -11.51 8.51 -3.52
CA VAL A 38 -11.31 8.65 -2.07
C VAL A 38 -10.50 9.89 -1.76
N MET A 39 -9.32 10.00 -2.37
CA MET A 39 -8.40 11.12 -2.18
C MET A 39 -7.48 11.25 -3.40
N SER A 40 -7.21 12.47 -3.84
CA SER A 40 -6.30 12.75 -4.94
C SER A 40 -4.84 12.44 -4.57
N HIS A 41 -4.00 12.16 -5.57
CA HIS A 41 -2.57 11.89 -5.37
C HIS A 41 -1.84 13.06 -4.70
N THR A 42 -2.21 14.28 -5.05
CA THR A 42 -1.69 15.53 -4.51
C THR A 42 -2.75 16.22 -3.67
N GLN A 43 -3.26 15.51 -2.66
CA GLN A 43 -4.41 15.95 -1.86
C GLN A 43 -4.34 17.40 -1.40
N LYS A 44 -5.50 18.01 -1.29
CA LYS A 44 -5.74 19.27 -0.58
C LYS A 44 -6.38 18.94 0.75
N ARG A 45 -5.61 18.96 1.82
CA ARG A 45 -6.03 18.54 3.16
C ARG A 45 -7.36 19.16 3.56
N GLY A 46 -8.29 18.33 4.03
CA GLY A 46 -9.64 18.75 4.41
C GLY A 46 -10.61 19.01 3.24
N ASN A 47 -10.16 18.87 1.97
CA ASN A 47 -10.99 19.19 0.80
C ASN A 47 -11.01 18.05 -0.25
N GLU A 48 -11.00 16.81 0.23
CA GLU A 48 -11.00 15.60 -0.58
C GLU A 48 -12.36 14.87 -0.47
N PRO A 49 -12.69 13.95 -1.40
CA PRO A 49 -13.96 13.21 -1.32
C PRO A 49 -14.21 12.54 0.02
N ILE A 50 -13.18 11.96 0.65
CA ILE A 50 -13.30 11.31 1.96
C ILE A 50 -13.69 12.29 3.06
N ASN A 51 -13.34 13.57 2.95
CA ASN A 51 -13.69 14.59 3.95
C ASN A 51 -15.18 14.90 3.98
N LYS A 52 -15.95 14.52 2.95
CA LYS A 52 -17.43 14.57 3.02
C LYS A 52 -18.00 13.58 4.04
N LEU A 53 -17.30 12.47 4.27
CA LEU A 53 -17.67 11.45 5.26
C LEU A 53 -17.02 11.69 6.62
N TYR A 54 -15.80 12.23 6.61
CA TYR A 54 -14.98 12.48 7.81
C TYR A 54 -14.44 13.93 7.80
N PRO A 55 -15.29 14.94 8.03
CA PRO A 55 -14.93 16.35 7.90
C PRO A 55 -13.83 16.79 8.87
N ASP A 56 -13.74 16.15 10.04
CA ASP A 56 -12.76 16.49 11.07
C ASP A 56 -11.38 15.85 10.84
N ARG A 57 -11.24 14.99 9.82
CA ARG A 57 -9.98 14.30 9.51
C ARG A 57 -9.16 15.05 8.46
N THR A 58 -8.86 16.31 8.72
CA THR A 58 -8.15 17.18 7.77
C THR A 58 -6.64 16.92 7.70
N ASP A 59 -6.06 16.25 8.70
CA ASP A 59 -4.63 15.91 8.81
C ASP A 59 -4.30 14.50 8.26
N MET A 60 -5.30 13.78 7.75
CA MET A 60 -5.16 12.41 7.27
C MET A 60 -4.18 12.33 6.10
N GLY A 61 -3.22 11.40 6.16
CA GLY A 61 -2.38 11.04 5.02
C GLY A 61 -3.14 10.20 4.00
N ALA A 62 -2.75 10.34 2.72
CA ALA A 62 -3.46 9.66 1.64
C ALA A 62 -3.43 8.12 1.76
N TYR A 63 -2.33 7.53 2.25
CA TYR A 63 -2.26 6.06 2.41
C TYR A 63 -3.29 5.53 3.40
N CYS A 64 -3.61 6.27 4.46
CA CYS A 64 -4.70 5.91 5.37
C CYS A 64 -6.06 5.92 4.65
N ALA A 65 -6.34 7.00 3.92
CA ALA A 65 -7.58 7.18 3.18
C ALA A 65 -7.75 6.12 2.08
N TRP A 66 -6.68 5.86 1.32
CA TRP A 66 -6.72 4.87 0.24
C TRP A 66 -6.87 3.44 0.77
N SER A 67 -6.23 3.09 1.88
CA SER A 67 -6.42 1.78 2.53
C SER A 67 -7.86 1.59 2.98
N TRP A 68 -8.48 2.63 3.56
CA TRP A 68 -9.91 2.63 3.86
C TRP A 68 -10.75 2.37 2.60
N GLY A 69 -10.41 3.01 1.46
CA GLY A 69 -11.10 2.79 0.19
C GLY A 69 -11.01 1.35 -0.33
N VAL A 70 -9.85 0.72 -0.19
CA VAL A 70 -9.68 -0.71 -0.52
C VAL A 70 -10.58 -1.59 0.35
N SER A 71 -10.65 -1.32 1.66
CA SER A 71 -11.56 -2.05 2.56
C SER A 71 -13.02 -1.92 2.13
N ARG A 72 -13.44 -0.75 1.61
CA ARG A 72 -14.82 -0.57 1.08
C ARG A 72 -15.10 -1.41 -0.17
N ILE A 73 -14.09 -1.68 -1.01
CA ILE A 73 -14.24 -2.63 -2.12
C ILE A 73 -14.52 -4.03 -1.58
N ILE A 74 -13.78 -4.46 -0.57
CA ILE A 74 -13.94 -5.79 0.03
C ILE A 74 -15.30 -5.92 0.70
N ASP A 75 -15.75 -4.90 1.44
CA ASP A 75 -17.12 -4.86 2.00
C ASP A 75 -18.19 -5.01 0.90
N GLY A 76 -18.01 -4.30 -0.21
CA GLY A 76 -18.91 -4.41 -1.35
C GLY A 76 -18.97 -5.83 -1.93
N LEU A 77 -17.82 -6.49 -2.03
CA LEU A 77 -17.74 -7.88 -2.48
C LEU A 77 -18.48 -8.83 -1.52
N GLU A 78 -18.34 -8.63 -0.23
CA GLU A 78 -19.03 -9.42 0.81
C GLU A 78 -20.54 -9.20 0.78
N ILE A 79 -21.00 -7.96 0.60
CA ILE A 79 -22.42 -7.63 0.47
C ILE A 79 -23.02 -8.27 -0.78
N VAL A 80 -22.34 -8.18 -1.92
CA VAL A 80 -22.79 -8.81 -3.18
C VAL A 80 -22.76 -10.34 -3.08
N GLY A 81 -21.84 -10.88 -2.29
CA GLY A 81 -21.69 -12.28 -1.99
C GLY A 81 -21.54 -13.15 -3.24
N LYS A 82 -22.23 -14.28 -3.29
CA LYS A 82 -22.12 -15.28 -4.39
C LYS A 82 -22.39 -14.72 -5.79
N LYS A 83 -23.15 -13.62 -5.90
CA LYS A 83 -23.44 -12.97 -7.20
C LYS A 83 -22.20 -12.39 -7.85
N SER A 84 -21.20 -11.96 -7.07
CA SER A 84 -19.93 -11.46 -7.58
C SER A 84 -19.10 -12.56 -8.25
N LYS A 85 -19.31 -13.82 -7.89
CA LYS A 85 -18.46 -14.99 -8.24
C LYS A 85 -17.00 -14.85 -7.76
N ILE A 86 -16.72 -13.96 -6.82
CA ILE A 86 -15.40 -13.75 -6.21
C ILE A 86 -15.32 -14.52 -4.89
N ASP A 87 -14.18 -15.17 -4.67
CA ASP A 87 -13.84 -15.77 -3.39
C ASP A 87 -13.14 -14.72 -2.51
N THR A 88 -13.87 -14.13 -1.59
CA THR A 88 -13.35 -13.09 -0.69
C THR A 88 -12.30 -13.61 0.31
N LYS A 89 -12.10 -14.93 0.41
CA LYS A 89 -11.01 -15.53 1.18
C LYS A 89 -9.69 -15.64 0.41
N ARG A 90 -9.72 -15.39 -0.90
CA ARG A 90 -8.55 -15.46 -1.80
C ARG A 90 -8.38 -14.13 -2.54
N LEU A 91 -8.24 -13.05 -1.76
CA LEU A 91 -7.99 -11.71 -2.29
C LEU A 91 -6.50 -11.40 -2.24
N ALA A 92 -5.99 -10.83 -3.33
CA ALA A 92 -4.68 -10.21 -3.40
C ALA A 92 -4.81 -8.72 -3.67
N ILE A 93 -3.78 -7.96 -3.32
CA ILE A 93 -3.65 -6.55 -3.70
C ILE A 93 -2.29 -6.32 -4.36
N SER A 94 -2.23 -5.43 -5.34
CA SER A 94 -0.98 -5.06 -5.99
C SER A 94 -0.97 -3.62 -6.50
N GLY A 95 0.22 -3.04 -6.52
CA GLY A 95 0.49 -1.74 -7.10
C GLY A 95 1.99 -1.51 -7.24
N CYS A 96 2.40 -0.51 -8.03
CA CYS A 96 3.79 -0.17 -8.26
C CYS A 96 4.09 1.27 -7.82
N SER A 97 5.29 1.50 -7.28
CA SER A 97 5.78 2.80 -6.79
C SER A 97 4.86 3.34 -5.68
N PHE A 98 4.31 4.55 -5.79
CA PHE A 98 3.35 5.07 -4.80
C PHE A 98 2.16 4.10 -4.59
N ALA A 99 1.73 3.42 -5.65
CA ALA A 99 0.68 2.41 -5.56
C ALA A 99 1.18 1.10 -4.90
N GLY A 100 2.48 0.82 -4.97
CA GLY A 100 3.13 -0.26 -4.21
C GLY A 100 3.11 0.00 -2.71
N LYS A 101 3.40 1.24 -2.30
CA LYS A 101 3.21 1.69 -0.90
C LYS A 101 1.74 1.52 -0.47
N MET A 102 0.79 1.96 -1.32
CA MET A 102 -0.65 1.83 -1.05
C MET A 102 -1.08 0.37 -0.87
N ALA A 103 -0.55 -0.54 -1.72
CA ALA A 103 -0.83 -1.96 -1.60
C ALA A 103 -0.33 -2.52 -0.26
N LEU A 104 0.87 -2.11 0.19
CA LEU A 104 1.42 -2.52 1.47
C LEU A 104 0.57 -2.02 2.64
N PHE A 105 0.21 -0.73 2.65
CA PHE A 105 -0.67 -0.16 3.68
C PHE A 105 -2.02 -0.88 3.73
N ALA A 106 -2.68 -1.08 2.59
CA ALA A 106 -3.95 -1.78 2.56
C ALA A 106 -3.83 -3.24 3.05
N GLY A 107 -2.78 -3.94 2.63
CA GLY A 107 -2.50 -5.30 3.08
C GLY A 107 -2.20 -5.39 4.58
N ALA A 108 -1.55 -4.38 5.16
CA ALA A 108 -1.28 -4.32 6.59
C ALA A 108 -2.55 -4.05 7.42
N PHE A 109 -3.45 -3.17 6.93
CA PHE A 109 -4.62 -2.73 7.68
C PHE A 109 -5.90 -3.54 7.42
N ASP A 110 -5.95 -4.40 6.40
CA ASP A 110 -7.11 -5.26 6.13
C ASP A 110 -6.71 -6.74 6.10
N GLU A 111 -7.08 -7.46 7.13
CA GLU A 111 -6.74 -8.88 7.32
C GLU A 111 -7.40 -9.81 6.29
N ARG A 112 -8.40 -9.34 5.55
CA ARG A 112 -9.07 -10.12 4.49
C ARG A 112 -8.22 -10.24 3.22
N ILE A 113 -7.15 -9.45 3.11
CA ILE A 113 -6.20 -9.52 1.99
C ILE A 113 -5.19 -10.63 2.26
N ALA A 114 -5.32 -11.76 1.56
CA ALA A 114 -4.51 -12.95 1.76
C ALA A 114 -3.08 -12.82 1.20
N LEU A 115 -2.89 -12.01 0.14
CA LEU A 115 -1.59 -11.78 -0.50
C LEU A 115 -1.41 -10.29 -0.81
N THR A 116 -0.35 -9.71 -0.31
CA THR A 116 0.07 -8.34 -0.62
C THR A 116 1.29 -8.37 -1.54
N ILE A 117 1.19 -7.71 -2.70
CA ILE A 117 2.28 -7.58 -3.68
C ILE A 117 2.62 -6.09 -3.79
N ALA A 118 3.66 -5.67 -3.10
CA ALA A 118 4.18 -4.31 -3.13
C ALA A 118 5.34 -4.22 -4.14
N GLN A 119 5.07 -3.64 -5.30
CA GLN A 119 6.06 -3.48 -6.35
C GLN A 119 6.75 -2.13 -6.18
N GLU A 120 8.06 -2.12 -6.12
CA GLU A 120 8.89 -0.91 -6.03
C GLU A 120 8.41 0.09 -4.95
N PRO A 121 8.07 -0.37 -3.72
CA PRO A 121 7.39 0.47 -2.75
C PRO A 121 8.30 1.55 -2.14
N GLY A 122 9.60 1.39 -2.18
CA GLY A 122 10.58 2.39 -1.75
C GLY A 122 10.42 2.92 -0.33
N GLY A 123 10.93 4.12 -0.08
CA GLY A 123 10.82 4.86 1.17
C GLY A 123 9.36 5.15 1.54
N GLY A 124 8.97 4.89 2.78
CA GLY A 124 7.56 4.99 3.19
C GLY A 124 6.65 3.91 2.63
N GLY A 125 7.24 2.91 1.97
CA GLY A 125 6.62 1.63 1.65
C GLY A 125 7.31 0.53 2.47
N ALA A 126 8.06 -0.35 1.82
CA ALA A 126 8.81 -1.39 2.55
C ALA A 126 10.12 -0.85 3.17
N ALA A 127 10.72 0.19 2.62
CA ALA A 127 11.96 0.75 3.14
C ALA A 127 11.72 1.55 4.44
N ALA A 128 12.47 1.19 5.48
CA ALA A 128 12.42 1.87 6.78
C ALA A 128 13.05 3.26 6.70
N TRP A 129 12.41 4.26 7.26
CA TRP A 129 12.88 5.65 7.23
C TRP A 129 14.27 5.82 7.86
N ARG A 130 14.51 5.17 9.02
CA ARG A 130 15.79 5.24 9.73
C ARG A 130 16.95 4.70 8.89
N VAL A 131 16.72 3.62 8.14
CA VAL A 131 17.75 3.03 7.27
C VAL A 131 17.93 3.87 6.01
N SER A 132 16.83 4.31 5.37
CA SER A 132 16.90 5.16 4.19
C SER A 132 17.67 6.45 4.42
N GLU A 133 17.56 7.06 5.61
CA GLU A 133 18.28 8.28 5.95
C GLU A 133 19.82 8.11 5.93
N THR A 134 20.32 6.88 6.00
CA THR A 134 21.76 6.58 5.94
C THR A 134 22.29 6.23 4.56
N LEU A 135 21.42 6.14 3.54
CA LEU A 135 21.77 5.60 2.21
C LEU A 135 22.04 6.67 1.13
N GLY A 136 22.05 7.96 1.46
CA GLY A 136 22.36 9.03 0.51
C GLY A 136 21.15 9.44 -0.34
N GLU A 137 21.27 9.37 -1.68
CA GLU A 137 20.27 9.93 -2.61
C GLU A 137 19.05 9.02 -2.85
N VAL A 138 18.38 8.64 -1.77
CA VAL A 138 17.16 7.82 -1.79
C VAL A 138 15.96 8.57 -1.25
N GLU A 139 14.77 7.96 -1.35
CA GLU A 139 13.54 8.48 -0.75
C GLU A 139 13.61 8.37 0.78
N THR A 140 13.67 9.54 1.45
CA THR A 140 13.61 9.66 2.91
C THR A 140 12.33 10.36 3.34
N LEU A 141 12.08 10.43 4.65
CA LEU A 141 10.90 11.14 5.17
C LEU A 141 10.92 12.64 4.81
N GLY A 142 12.09 13.24 4.69
CA GLY A 142 12.23 14.64 4.25
C GLY A 142 12.03 14.83 2.74
N ARG A 143 12.19 13.78 1.93
CA ARG A 143 12.16 13.84 0.45
C ARG A 143 10.90 13.21 -0.17
N THR A 144 10.05 12.55 0.63
CA THR A 144 8.80 11.96 0.15
C THR A 144 7.68 13.00 -0.02
N SER A 145 6.56 12.60 -0.63
CA SER A 145 5.40 13.50 -0.76
C SER A 145 4.69 13.70 0.57
N HIS A 146 4.60 14.95 1.02
CA HIS A 146 3.87 15.33 2.23
C HIS A 146 2.36 15.02 2.14
N ALA A 147 1.80 14.97 0.93
CA ALA A 147 0.40 14.63 0.73
C ALA A 147 0.06 13.19 1.13
N TRP A 148 1.05 12.29 1.10
CA TRP A 148 0.81 10.86 1.30
C TRP A 148 0.74 10.43 2.76
N PHE A 149 1.39 11.17 3.65
CA PHE A 149 1.51 10.84 5.06
C PHE A 149 0.79 11.87 5.95
N LYS A 150 0.58 11.51 7.22
CA LYS A 150 0.04 12.44 8.20
C LYS A 150 1.03 13.59 8.40
N GLU A 151 0.53 14.84 8.42
CA GLU A 151 1.35 16.05 8.53
C GLU A 151 2.32 16.00 9.71
N SER A 152 1.84 15.53 10.87
CA SER A 152 2.65 15.45 12.09
C SER A 152 3.85 14.49 12.00
N MET A 153 3.92 13.61 10.98
CA MET A 153 5.10 12.75 10.80
C MET A 153 6.34 13.54 10.42
N PHE A 154 6.19 14.64 9.69
CA PHE A 154 7.33 15.38 9.14
C PHE A 154 8.17 16.13 10.21
N GLN A 155 7.71 16.20 11.44
CA GLN A 155 8.55 16.63 12.58
C GLN A 155 9.75 15.67 12.84
N TYR A 156 9.67 14.44 12.34
CA TYR A 156 10.69 13.40 12.50
C TYR A 156 11.64 13.27 11.30
N LYS A 157 11.60 14.17 10.33
CA LYS A 157 12.51 14.13 9.18
C LYS A 157 13.96 14.41 9.57
N GLU A 158 14.90 14.02 8.70
CA GLU A 158 16.33 14.31 8.82
C GLU A 158 16.89 13.83 10.18
N ASP A 159 17.62 14.67 10.92
CA ASP A 159 18.24 14.33 12.21
C ASP A 159 17.25 13.80 13.27
N ASN A 160 15.96 14.06 13.10
CA ASN A 160 14.93 13.59 14.02
C ASN A 160 14.38 12.20 13.70
N VAL A 161 14.81 11.56 12.60
CA VAL A 161 14.28 10.26 12.18
C VAL A 161 14.43 9.16 13.25
N SER A 162 15.50 9.25 14.06
CA SER A 162 15.75 8.34 15.18
C SER A 162 14.66 8.38 16.26
N LYS A 163 13.91 9.48 16.35
CA LYS A 163 12.83 9.70 17.33
C LYS A 163 11.47 9.21 16.85
N LEU A 164 11.36 8.66 15.63
CA LEU A 164 10.11 8.04 15.16
C LEU A 164 9.64 6.98 16.18
N PRO A 165 8.36 6.97 16.56
CA PRO A 165 7.84 5.96 17.50
C PRO A 165 7.69 4.57 16.87
N TYR A 166 7.69 4.46 15.54
CA TYR A 166 7.59 3.23 14.74
C TYR A 166 8.37 3.39 13.44
N ASP A 167 8.55 2.27 12.68
CA ASP A 167 9.12 2.35 11.34
C ASP A 167 8.55 1.23 10.44
N HIS A 168 8.85 1.24 9.17
CA HIS A 168 8.17 0.46 8.14
C HIS A 168 8.40 -1.06 8.21
N HIS A 169 9.39 -1.53 8.96
CA HIS A 169 9.49 -2.97 9.30
C HIS A 169 8.27 -3.45 10.10
N GLU A 170 7.68 -2.60 10.95
CA GLU A 170 6.45 -2.91 11.68
C GLU A 170 5.25 -2.97 10.74
N LEU A 171 5.18 -2.07 9.75
CA LEU A 171 4.16 -2.13 8.70
C LEU A 171 4.24 -3.43 7.90
N CYS A 172 5.45 -3.87 7.54
CA CYS A 172 5.65 -5.18 6.90
C CYS A 172 5.21 -6.34 7.81
N ALA A 173 5.53 -6.26 9.11
CA ALA A 173 5.17 -7.27 10.10
C ALA A 173 3.65 -7.38 10.29
N MET A 174 2.89 -6.29 10.17
CA MET A 174 1.43 -6.29 10.26
C MET A 174 0.75 -7.16 9.17
N VAL A 175 1.44 -7.48 8.08
CA VAL A 175 0.90 -8.38 7.06
C VAL A 175 0.90 -9.83 7.53
N ALA A 176 1.82 -10.21 8.43
CA ALA A 176 1.91 -11.58 8.95
C ALA A 176 0.61 -12.01 9.68
N PRO A 177 0.21 -13.30 9.64
CA PRO A 177 0.90 -14.43 8.99
C PRO A 177 0.57 -14.58 7.48
N ARG A 178 -0.10 -13.59 6.89
CA ARG A 178 -0.50 -13.58 5.48
C ARG A 178 0.72 -13.36 4.57
N ALA A 179 0.57 -13.65 3.28
CA ALA A 179 1.68 -13.56 2.34
C ALA A 179 2.00 -12.11 1.96
N LEU A 180 3.30 -11.74 2.06
CA LEU A 180 3.85 -10.49 1.59
C LEU A 180 4.93 -10.77 0.55
N LEU A 181 4.79 -10.18 -0.64
CA LEU A 181 5.81 -10.14 -1.69
C LEU A 181 6.22 -8.68 -1.94
N VAL A 182 7.46 -8.37 -1.69
CA VAL A 182 8.05 -7.06 -2.02
C VAL A 182 8.97 -7.26 -3.22
N LEU A 183 8.74 -6.51 -4.27
CA LEU A 183 9.55 -6.50 -5.49
C LEU A 183 10.32 -5.18 -5.55
N GLY A 184 11.64 -5.23 -5.56
CA GLY A 184 12.53 -4.09 -5.72
C GLY A 184 12.90 -3.82 -7.17
N ASN A 185 13.66 -2.76 -7.39
CA ASN A 185 14.27 -2.41 -8.67
C ASN A 185 15.68 -1.83 -8.42
N PRO A 186 16.72 -2.66 -8.49
CA PRO A 186 18.09 -2.24 -8.16
C PRO A 186 18.64 -1.17 -9.11
N ASP A 187 18.05 -1.01 -10.29
CA ASP A 187 18.45 0.02 -11.25
C ASP A 187 17.91 1.42 -10.89
N TYR A 188 17.00 1.49 -9.91
CA TYR A 188 16.43 2.75 -9.46
C TYR A 188 16.74 3.03 -7.98
N VAL A 189 17.93 3.60 -7.74
CA VAL A 189 18.49 3.86 -6.40
C VAL A 189 17.53 4.59 -5.46
N TRP A 190 16.69 5.50 -5.99
CA TRP A 190 15.69 6.24 -5.23
C TRP A 190 14.81 5.36 -4.32
N LEU A 191 14.56 4.12 -4.71
CA LEU A 191 13.69 3.20 -3.97
C LEU A 191 14.29 2.67 -2.67
N ALA A 192 15.59 2.84 -2.44
CA ALA A 192 16.27 2.34 -1.23
C ALA A 192 16.06 0.84 -0.97
N ASP A 193 16.28 0.00 -1.98
CA ASP A 193 16.01 -1.45 -1.91
C ASP A 193 16.75 -2.13 -0.76
N GLU A 194 17.95 -1.66 -0.40
CA GLU A 194 18.71 -2.13 0.76
C GLU A 194 17.93 -1.90 2.06
N SER A 195 17.36 -0.70 2.23
CA SER A 195 16.48 -0.39 3.37
C SER A 195 15.23 -1.27 3.39
N GLY A 196 14.63 -1.53 2.21
CA GLY A 196 13.52 -2.45 2.06
C GLY A 196 13.87 -3.87 2.50
N TYR A 197 15.04 -4.36 2.11
CA TYR A 197 15.55 -5.66 2.52
C TYR A 197 15.75 -5.75 4.04
N VAL A 198 16.40 -4.75 4.64
CA VAL A 198 16.62 -4.69 6.10
C VAL A 198 15.27 -4.70 6.84
N SER A 199 14.32 -3.90 6.37
CA SER A 199 12.97 -3.82 6.93
C SER A 199 12.24 -5.17 6.88
N CYS A 200 12.22 -5.83 5.71
CA CYS A 200 11.60 -7.15 5.56
C CYS A 200 12.29 -8.23 6.42
N ARG A 201 13.62 -8.15 6.58
CA ARG A 201 14.38 -9.04 7.47
C ARG A 201 14.02 -8.83 8.94
N ALA A 202 13.84 -7.58 9.37
CA ALA A 202 13.41 -7.24 10.73
C ALA A 202 11.98 -7.72 11.01
N ALA A 203 11.08 -7.57 10.05
CA ALA A 203 9.69 -7.99 10.15
C ALA A 203 9.51 -9.52 10.31
N ARG A 204 10.50 -10.33 9.94
CA ARG A 204 10.46 -11.81 10.06
C ARG A 204 10.84 -12.35 11.42
N LYS A 205 11.36 -11.52 12.32
CA LYS A 205 11.77 -11.91 13.68
C LYS A 205 10.58 -11.82 14.64
#